data_1985498fd9f8331b594105a45e2cdf86
#
_entry.id   1985498fd9f8331b594105a45e2cdf86
#
_cell.length_a   1.000
_cell.length_b   1.000
_cell.length_c   1.000
_cell.angle_alpha   90.00
_cell.angle_beta   90.00
_cell.angle_gamma   90.00
#
_symmetry.space_group_name_H-M   'P 1'
#
loop_
_entity.id
_entity.type
_entity.pdbx_description
1 polymer ?
#
loop_
_entity_poly.entity_id
_entity_poly.type
_entity_poly.pdbx_seq_one_letter_code
_entity_poly.pdbx_strand_id
1 'polypeptide(L)'
;MKKTLALLLTLLLILGILAGCGKTEKPGDDNEKDSEKATITFVHGYYHDESEWPAAAQMRQIYQDFADMHKDEFTFVAVPDESGAEGIYNTALNDISGGKFYDIADFGGWDIVPVASAAGLILDLKPYLDGDANFKAGAGVCYDQNLTADGKIYSVREQIEAVGFWYNEALFKQAGAKVPAEWNTWADFEDAVKLLVDAGITPFGLNAGWPTNILTAGRFQADAATRAFYAKGADVMSFDDPAFREVMTFMQEKVLQQIDSANFGPGGDDDEQYRTDFFDGKTAMLFNGVWDAGGSVGCMAGAENIKPANFPTNESGKRASLMSGGTGLVVSSGLTEAQTAACIEFIKYMTSEEIANKIISYGIGMAPNTKVNY
;
A
#
# COMPACT_ATOMS: atom_id res chain seq x y z
N MET A 1 -11.34 -49.04 21.54
CA MET A 1 -10.39 -48.95 20.44
C MET A 1 -9.82 -47.55 20.16
N LYS A 2 -10.59 -46.44 20.20
CA LYS A 2 -10.06 -45.08 19.95
C LYS A 2 -9.14 -44.54 21.06
N LYS A 3 -9.33 -44.90 22.33
CA LYS A 3 -8.49 -44.46 23.48
C LYS A 3 -7.15 -45.20 23.58
N THR A 4 -7.04 -46.43 23.05
CA THR A 4 -5.80 -47.21 23.03
C THR A 4 -4.85 -46.77 21.90
N LEU A 5 -5.40 -46.20 20.82
CA LEU A 5 -4.61 -45.68 19.68
C LEU A 5 -3.95 -44.35 20.03
N ALA A 6 -4.62 -43.48 20.81
CA ALA A 6 -4.07 -42.20 21.26
C ALA A 6 -2.90 -42.40 22.24
N LEU A 7 -2.95 -43.44 23.14
CA LEU A 7 -1.85 -43.72 24.06
C LEU A 7 -0.59 -44.26 23.36
N LEU A 8 -0.77 -45.02 22.27
CA LEU A 8 0.35 -45.58 21.49
C LEU A 8 1.06 -44.46 20.68
N LEU A 9 0.33 -43.47 20.17
CA LEU A 9 0.94 -42.33 19.47
C LEU A 9 1.73 -41.39 20.41
N THR A 10 1.26 -41.24 21.64
CA THR A 10 1.97 -40.41 22.65
C THR A 10 3.25 -41.11 23.14
N LEU A 11 3.27 -42.44 23.22
CA LEU A 11 4.46 -43.19 23.62
C LEU A 11 5.54 -43.21 22.55
N LEU A 12 5.17 -43.18 21.27
CA LEU A 12 6.11 -43.10 20.17
C LEU A 12 6.79 -41.73 20.05
N LEU A 13 6.13 -40.65 20.45
CA LEU A 13 6.71 -39.29 20.50
C LEU A 13 7.72 -39.11 21.64
N ILE A 14 7.53 -39.82 22.77
CA ILE A 14 8.45 -39.73 23.93
C ILE A 14 9.72 -40.57 23.72
N LEU A 15 9.69 -41.63 22.90
CA LEU A 15 10.85 -42.47 22.62
C LEU A 15 11.81 -41.83 21.58
N GLY A 16 11.36 -40.82 20.83
CA GLY A 16 12.20 -40.06 19.89
C GLY A 16 13.15 -39.05 20.52
N ILE A 17 12.92 -38.67 21.79
CA ILE A 17 13.68 -37.59 22.47
C ILE A 17 14.87 -38.14 23.31
N LEU A 18 14.97 -39.45 23.51
CA LEU A 18 16.00 -40.08 24.40
C LEU A 18 17.18 -40.73 23.64
N ALA A 19 17.27 -40.63 22.32
CA ALA A 19 18.32 -41.27 21.53
C ALA A 19 19.45 -40.33 21.07
N GLY A 20 19.60 -39.15 21.65
CA GLY A 20 20.55 -38.12 21.20
C GLY A 20 21.55 -37.64 22.25
N CYS A 21 22.21 -38.54 23.00
CA CYS A 21 23.42 -38.17 23.75
C CYS A 21 24.39 -39.35 23.87
N GLY A 22 25.34 -39.43 22.97
CA GLY A 22 26.44 -40.37 23.04
C GLY A 22 27.65 -39.81 22.27
N LYS A 23 28.50 -39.05 22.94
CA LYS A 23 29.83 -38.64 22.41
C LYS A 23 30.71 -39.86 22.19
N THR A 24 31.22 -40.02 21.00
CA THR A 24 32.51 -40.68 20.74
C THR A 24 33.24 -39.89 19.66
N GLU A 25 34.30 -39.20 20.08
CA GLU A 25 35.25 -38.55 19.19
C GLU A 25 36.06 -39.61 18.40
N LYS A 26 36.12 -39.45 17.08
CA LYS A 26 37.18 -39.98 16.23
C LYS A 26 37.72 -38.85 15.37
N PRO A 27 39.06 -38.78 15.18
CA PRO A 27 39.67 -37.68 14.44
C PRO A 27 39.67 -37.99 12.93
N GLY A 28 39.43 -36.95 12.16
CA GLY A 28 39.79 -36.87 10.75
C GLY A 28 38.71 -37.32 9.75
N ASP A 29 37.86 -36.36 9.37
CA ASP A 29 37.45 -36.23 7.98
C ASP A 29 37.08 -34.75 7.78
N ASP A 30 37.82 -34.07 6.93
CA ASP A 30 37.51 -32.73 6.43
C ASP A 30 36.28 -32.87 5.49
N ASN A 31 35.13 -33.02 6.08
CA ASN A 31 33.89 -32.76 5.36
C ASN A 31 33.58 -31.27 5.49
N GLU A 32 33.72 -30.53 4.39
CA GLU A 32 33.03 -29.28 4.18
C GLU A 32 31.63 -29.44 4.75
N LYS A 33 31.34 -28.79 5.88
CA LYS A 33 29.98 -28.53 6.29
C LYS A 33 29.39 -27.69 5.16
N ASP A 34 28.57 -28.28 4.30
CA ASP A 34 27.59 -27.54 3.54
C ASP A 34 26.86 -26.67 4.58
N SER A 35 27.25 -25.40 4.65
CA SER A 35 26.56 -24.44 5.50
C SER A 35 25.18 -24.31 4.89
N GLU A 36 24.19 -24.84 5.57
CA GLU A 36 22.80 -24.74 5.14
C GLU A 36 22.52 -23.27 4.82
N LYS A 37 22.18 -22.99 3.55
CA LYS A 37 21.95 -21.62 3.08
C LYS A 37 20.83 -21.00 3.90
N ALA A 38 20.99 -19.73 4.25
CA ALA A 38 19.93 -18.99 4.91
C ALA A 38 18.67 -18.99 4.05
N THR A 39 17.52 -19.23 4.65
CA THR A 39 16.22 -19.12 3.98
C THR A 39 15.55 -17.85 4.44
N ILE A 40 15.02 -17.07 3.48
CA ILE A 40 14.29 -15.83 3.68
C ILE A 40 12.90 -16.00 3.08
N THR A 41 11.87 -15.68 3.86
CA THR A 41 10.48 -15.65 3.42
C THR A 41 10.01 -14.21 3.33
N PHE A 42 9.51 -13.83 2.15
CA PHE A 42 8.93 -12.53 1.87
C PHE A 42 7.43 -12.65 1.63
N VAL A 43 6.62 -12.02 2.47
CA VAL A 43 5.16 -11.98 2.32
C VAL A 43 4.73 -10.68 1.65
N HIS A 44 3.89 -10.79 0.61
CA HIS A 44 3.49 -9.66 -0.22
C HIS A 44 2.03 -9.75 -0.68
N GLY A 45 1.44 -8.60 -1.04
CA GLY A 45 0.04 -8.48 -1.47
C GLY A 45 -0.22 -8.66 -2.98
N TYR A 46 0.78 -8.94 -3.81
CA TYR A 46 0.62 -9.08 -5.26
C TYR A 46 0.19 -10.52 -5.63
N TYR A 47 -1.03 -10.92 -5.26
CA TYR A 47 -1.57 -12.28 -5.46
C TYR A 47 -2.44 -12.43 -6.71
N HIS A 48 -3.00 -11.34 -7.24
CA HIS A 48 -3.92 -11.37 -8.37
C HIS A 48 -3.34 -12.06 -9.62
N ASP A 49 -4.21 -12.72 -10.37
CA ASP A 49 -3.86 -13.26 -11.67
C ASP A 49 -3.53 -12.15 -12.68
N GLU A 50 -2.73 -12.48 -13.70
CA GLU A 50 -2.34 -11.55 -14.77
C GLU A 50 -3.57 -10.98 -15.50
N SER A 51 -4.65 -11.77 -15.64
CA SER A 51 -5.90 -11.34 -16.27
C SER A 51 -6.70 -10.33 -15.45
N GLU A 52 -6.49 -10.31 -14.13
CA GLU A 52 -7.14 -9.40 -13.19
C GLU A 52 -6.29 -8.14 -12.97
N TRP A 53 -5.00 -8.35 -12.75
CA TRP A 53 -4.04 -7.27 -12.54
C TRP A 53 -2.66 -7.61 -13.12
N PRO A 54 -2.37 -7.23 -14.38
CA PRO A 54 -1.10 -7.54 -15.04
C PRO A 54 0.13 -7.11 -14.24
N ALA A 55 0.04 -5.99 -13.52
CA ALA A 55 1.13 -5.48 -12.69
C ALA A 55 1.51 -6.44 -11.54
N ALA A 56 0.57 -7.20 -10.99
CA ALA A 56 0.86 -8.17 -9.94
C ALA A 56 1.79 -9.30 -10.46
N ALA A 57 1.55 -9.80 -11.67
CA ALA A 57 2.43 -10.79 -12.29
C ALA A 57 3.83 -10.21 -12.56
N GLN A 58 3.92 -8.95 -12.97
CA GLN A 58 5.19 -8.25 -13.20
C GLN A 58 5.99 -8.07 -11.91
N MET A 59 5.32 -7.74 -10.79
CA MET A 59 5.98 -7.67 -9.48
C MET A 59 6.48 -9.03 -9.02
N ARG A 60 5.68 -10.09 -9.16
CA ARG A 60 6.15 -11.45 -8.85
C ARG A 60 7.35 -11.88 -9.70
N GLN A 61 7.44 -11.44 -10.96
CA GLN A 61 8.62 -11.68 -11.79
C GLN A 61 9.87 -10.97 -11.24
N ILE A 62 9.73 -9.73 -10.75
CA ILE A 62 10.84 -9.01 -10.08
C ILE A 62 11.35 -9.80 -8.87
N TYR A 63 10.45 -10.38 -8.07
CA TYR A 63 10.84 -11.21 -6.92
C TYR A 63 11.53 -12.50 -7.34
N GLN A 64 11.06 -13.13 -8.40
CA GLN A 64 11.70 -14.33 -8.96
C GLN A 64 13.09 -14.01 -9.53
N ASP A 65 13.24 -12.88 -10.23
CA ASP A 65 14.53 -12.43 -10.77
C ASP A 65 15.55 -12.26 -9.63
N PHE A 66 15.14 -11.69 -8.48
CA PHE A 66 15.98 -11.59 -7.29
C PHE A 66 16.36 -12.96 -6.72
N ALA A 67 15.40 -13.86 -6.58
CA ALA A 67 15.64 -15.22 -6.10
C ALA A 67 16.65 -15.95 -6.99
N ASP A 68 16.51 -15.82 -8.32
CA ASP A 68 17.41 -16.45 -9.29
C ASP A 68 18.83 -15.88 -9.27
N MET A 69 18.97 -14.56 -9.06
CA MET A 69 20.27 -13.91 -8.93
C MET A 69 21.07 -14.41 -7.70
N HIS A 70 20.38 -14.67 -6.59
CA HIS A 70 21.00 -15.00 -5.31
C HIS A 70 20.88 -16.48 -4.92
N LYS A 71 20.41 -17.34 -5.83
CA LYS A 71 20.18 -18.78 -5.56
C LYS A 71 21.39 -19.53 -5.00
N ASP A 72 22.60 -19.07 -5.27
CA ASP A 72 23.84 -19.70 -4.78
C ASP A 72 24.26 -19.18 -3.39
N GLU A 73 23.71 -18.08 -2.92
CA GLU A 73 24.02 -17.42 -1.66
C GLU A 73 23.01 -17.78 -0.55
N PHE A 74 21.71 -17.67 -0.84
CA PHE A 74 20.62 -17.98 0.08
C PHE A 74 19.38 -18.46 -0.69
N THR A 75 18.38 -18.98 0.02
CA THR A 75 17.07 -19.33 -0.53
C THR A 75 16.10 -18.19 -0.26
N PHE A 76 15.53 -17.61 -1.31
CA PHE A 76 14.50 -16.56 -1.21
C PHE A 76 13.15 -17.10 -1.66
N VAL A 77 12.12 -16.95 -0.81
CA VAL A 77 10.77 -17.45 -1.06
C VAL A 77 9.79 -16.29 -0.94
N ALA A 78 9.26 -15.84 -2.08
CA ALA A 78 8.17 -14.89 -2.10
C ALA A 78 6.83 -15.62 -1.94
N VAL A 79 6.03 -15.21 -0.97
CA VAL A 79 4.75 -15.82 -0.63
C VAL A 79 3.64 -14.78 -0.77
N PRO A 80 2.73 -14.95 -1.74
CA PRO A 80 1.57 -14.07 -1.85
C PRO A 80 0.60 -14.34 -0.69
N ASP A 81 0.06 -13.28 -0.10
CA ASP A 81 -1.04 -13.36 0.85
C ASP A 81 -2.34 -13.04 0.12
N GLU A 82 -3.20 -14.06 -0.04
CA GLU A 82 -4.46 -13.97 -0.79
C GLU A 82 -5.63 -13.42 0.05
N SER A 83 -5.38 -13.02 1.29
CA SER A 83 -6.44 -12.57 2.21
C SER A 83 -6.93 -11.14 1.94
N GLY A 84 -6.37 -10.46 0.93
CA GLY A 84 -6.68 -9.06 0.64
C GLY A 84 -6.01 -8.08 1.59
N ALA A 85 -6.12 -6.78 1.32
CA ALA A 85 -5.41 -5.75 2.08
C ALA A 85 -5.80 -5.74 3.57
N GLU A 86 -7.08 -5.82 3.91
CA GLU A 86 -7.54 -5.91 5.31
C GLU A 86 -7.16 -7.24 5.96
N GLY A 87 -7.19 -8.33 5.20
CA GLY A 87 -6.82 -9.67 5.68
C GLY A 87 -5.35 -9.74 6.05
N ILE A 88 -4.45 -9.25 5.19
CA ILE A 88 -3.01 -9.13 5.46
C ILE A 88 -2.78 -8.33 6.75
N TYR A 89 -3.45 -7.19 6.88
CA TYR A 89 -3.35 -6.32 8.05
C TYR A 89 -3.78 -7.08 9.34
N ASN A 90 -4.94 -7.71 9.33
CA ASN A 90 -5.46 -8.46 10.48
C ASN A 90 -4.58 -9.66 10.83
N THR A 91 -4.06 -10.38 9.84
CA THR A 91 -3.13 -11.50 10.04
C THR A 91 -1.84 -11.00 10.68
N ALA A 92 -1.27 -9.90 10.19
CA ALA A 92 -0.07 -9.31 10.76
C ALA A 92 -0.28 -8.86 12.21
N LEU A 93 -1.40 -8.21 12.54
CA LEU A 93 -1.71 -7.82 13.93
C LEU A 93 -1.84 -9.01 14.87
N ASN A 94 -2.45 -10.10 14.40
CA ASN A 94 -2.56 -11.33 15.17
C ASN A 94 -1.20 -11.97 15.44
N ASP A 95 -0.34 -12.04 14.44
CA ASP A 95 1.02 -12.56 14.55
C ASP A 95 1.89 -11.72 15.48
N ILE A 96 1.83 -10.38 15.36
CA ILE A 96 2.50 -9.45 16.27
C ILE A 96 2.05 -9.66 17.71
N SER A 97 0.75 -9.84 17.92
CA SER A 97 0.20 -10.13 19.25
C SER A 97 0.71 -11.45 19.82
N GLY A 98 1.04 -12.41 18.96
CA GLY A 98 1.69 -13.67 19.29
C GLY A 98 3.23 -13.58 19.41
N GLY A 99 3.81 -12.41 19.27
CA GLY A 99 5.27 -12.19 19.29
C GLY A 99 5.99 -12.68 18.06
N LYS A 100 5.30 -12.73 16.92
CA LYS A 100 5.84 -13.21 15.63
C LYS A 100 5.84 -12.09 14.60
N PHE A 101 6.80 -12.15 13.69
CA PHE A 101 6.84 -11.34 12.49
C PHE A 101 7.49 -12.14 11.34
N TYR A 102 7.19 -11.79 10.10
CA TYR A 102 7.78 -12.39 8.91
C TYR A 102 9.25 -11.96 8.74
N ASP A 103 10.05 -12.72 7.97
CA ASP A 103 11.42 -12.28 7.72
C ASP A 103 11.43 -10.93 7.00
N ILE A 104 10.65 -10.82 5.91
CA ILE A 104 10.31 -9.56 5.24
C ILE A 104 8.80 -9.56 4.95
N ALA A 105 8.16 -8.42 5.08
CA ALA A 105 6.79 -8.22 4.68
C ALA A 105 6.60 -6.87 3.97
N ASP A 106 5.69 -6.86 2.99
CA ASP A 106 5.30 -5.66 2.23
C ASP A 106 3.97 -5.10 2.75
N PHE A 107 3.93 -4.61 3.98
CA PHE A 107 2.76 -3.94 4.56
C PHE A 107 3.11 -3.00 5.71
N GLY A 108 4.33 -2.46 5.69
CA GLY A 108 4.84 -1.59 6.77
C GLY A 108 4.34 -0.15 6.76
N GLY A 109 3.38 0.19 5.91
CA GLY A 109 2.94 1.58 5.74
C GLY A 109 1.71 2.01 6.52
N TRP A 110 1.15 1.18 7.38
CA TRP A 110 -0.08 1.43 8.12
C TRP A 110 0.20 1.43 9.62
N ASP A 111 -0.80 1.13 10.43
CA ASP A 111 -0.65 1.03 11.89
C ASP A 111 0.22 -0.16 12.34
N ILE A 112 0.66 -1.02 11.41
CA ILE A 112 1.51 -2.18 11.70
C ILE A 112 2.88 -1.75 12.22
N VAL A 113 3.53 -0.76 11.59
CA VAL A 113 4.87 -0.30 12.01
C VAL A 113 4.88 0.18 13.46
N PRO A 114 3.96 1.05 13.91
CA PRO A 114 3.91 1.45 15.31
C PRO A 114 3.72 0.27 16.28
N VAL A 115 2.84 -0.66 15.97
CA VAL A 115 2.55 -1.82 16.84
C VAL A 115 3.74 -2.79 16.87
N ALA A 116 4.29 -3.14 15.71
CA ALA A 116 5.42 -4.05 15.59
C ALA A 116 6.71 -3.47 16.19
N SER A 117 6.96 -2.16 16.00
CA SER A 117 8.13 -1.49 16.58
C SER A 117 8.03 -1.37 18.11
N ALA A 118 6.84 -1.07 18.64
CA ALA A 118 6.59 -1.06 20.08
C ALA A 118 6.79 -2.45 20.72
N ALA A 119 6.45 -3.52 19.98
CA ALA A 119 6.70 -4.91 20.38
C ALA A 119 8.18 -5.33 20.20
N GLY A 120 9.03 -4.52 19.57
CA GLY A 120 10.43 -4.83 19.30
C GLY A 120 10.65 -5.91 18.25
N LEU A 121 9.68 -6.16 17.37
CA LEU A 121 9.68 -7.25 16.39
C LEU A 121 10.29 -6.88 15.04
N ILE A 122 10.50 -5.59 14.78
CA ILE A 122 10.99 -5.11 13.49
C ILE A 122 12.32 -4.34 13.62
N LEU A 123 13.12 -4.44 12.58
CA LEU A 123 14.48 -3.92 12.49
C LEU A 123 14.49 -2.42 12.18
N ASP A 124 15.35 -1.67 12.87
CA ASP A 124 15.67 -0.29 12.47
C ASP A 124 16.56 -0.31 11.21
N LEU A 125 16.01 0.15 10.09
CA LEU A 125 16.68 0.19 8.79
C LEU A 125 17.57 1.42 8.61
N LYS A 126 17.43 2.44 9.48
CA LYS A 126 18.16 3.71 9.33
C LYS A 126 19.68 3.57 9.27
N PRO A 127 20.34 2.72 10.10
CA PRO A 127 21.80 2.52 10.00
C PRO A 127 22.26 1.99 8.64
N TYR A 128 21.44 1.14 7.98
CA TYR A 128 21.75 0.59 6.66
C TYR A 128 21.55 1.63 5.56
N LEU A 129 20.52 2.47 5.67
CA LEU A 129 20.27 3.60 4.77
C LEU A 129 21.38 4.65 4.85
N ASP A 130 21.79 5.01 6.07
CA ASP A 130 22.83 6.00 6.28
C ASP A 130 24.24 5.49 5.89
N GLY A 131 24.43 4.18 5.94
CA GLY A 131 25.68 3.51 5.53
C GLY A 131 25.85 3.33 4.02
N ASP A 132 24.79 3.54 3.22
CA ASP A 132 24.80 3.30 1.78
C ASP A 132 24.05 4.42 1.03
N ALA A 133 24.81 5.25 0.33
CA ALA A 133 24.26 6.42 -0.39
C ALA A 133 23.27 6.03 -1.52
N ASN A 134 23.44 4.87 -2.14
CA ASN A 134 22.53 4.40 -3.18
C ASN A 134 21.23 3.90 -2.56
N PHE A 135 21.32 3.19 -1.45
CA PHE A 135 20.13 2.74 -0.71
C PHE A 135 19.34 3.93 -0.15
N LYS A 136 20.02 4.92 0.40
CA LYS A 136 19.40 6.17 0.85
C LYS A 136 18.71 6.93 -0.30
N ALA A 137 19.34 7.00 -1.47
CA ALA A 137 18.73 7.57 -2.67
C ALA A 137 17.51 6.78 -3.13
N GLY A 138 17.51 5.46 -2.97
CA GLY A 138 16.38 4.57 -3.22
C GLY A 138 15.18 4.86 -2.35
N ALA A 139 15.39 5.07 -1.05
CA ALA A 139 14.34 5.52 -0.12
C ALA A 139 13.81 6.93 -0.44
N GLY A 140 14.66 7.79 -1.00
CA GLY A 140 14.32 9.08 -1.55
C GLY A 140 13.48 9.95 -0.62
N VAL A 141 12.37 10.47 -1.13
CA VAL A 141 11.44 11.34 -0.38
C VAL A 141 10.83 10.63 0.83
N CYS A 142 10.77 9.31 0.84
CA CYS A 142 10.21 8.55 1.95
C CYS A 142 11.17 8.43 3.14
N TYR A 143 12.45 8.76 2.99
CA TYR A 143 13.40 8.72 4.09
C TYR A 143 12.96 9.60 5.27
N ASP A 144 12.63 10.86 5.00
CA ASP A 144 12.18 11.79 6.04
C ASP A 144 10.75 11.49 6.52
N GLN A 145 9.88 11.00 5.61
CA GLN A 145 8.50 10.64 5.94
C GLN A 145 8.39 9.43 6.87
N ASN A 146 9.32 8.48 6.75
CA ASN A 146 9.33 7.26 7.56
C ASN A 146 10.19 7.41 8.83
N LEU A 147 10.79 8.59 9.06
CA LEU A 147 11.55 8.87 10.26
C LEU A 147 10.62 9.01 11.46
N THR A 148 10.75 8.11 12.40
CA THR A 148 9.97 8.12 13.65
C THR A 148 10.46 9.18 14.63
N ALA A 149 9.65 9.51 15.63
CA ALA A 149 10.00 10.53 16.64
C ALA A 149 11.27 10.18 17.44
N ASP A 150 11.59 8.88 17.57
CA ASP A 150 12.82 8.39 18.22
C ASP A 150 14.02 8.28 17.24
N GLY A 151 13.85 8.79 16.01
CA GLY A 151 14.93 8.90 15.02
C GLY A 151 15.26 7.62 14.29
N LYS A 152 14.35 6.66 14.21
CA LYS A 152 14.50 5.38 13.51
C LYS A 152 13.69 5.32 12.22
N ILE A 153 13.99 4.36 11.36
CA ILE A 153 13.24 4.06 10.15
C ILE A 153 12.97 2.55 10.14
N TYR A 154 11.71 2.16 10.19
CA TYR A 154 11.31 0.76 10.26
C TYR A 154 10.76 0.20 8.95
N SER A 155 10.41 1.05 7.99
CA SER A 155 9.94 0.63 6.67
C SER A 155 10.61 1.43 5.56
N VAL A 156 10.84 0.78 4.43
CA VAL A 156 11.34 1.41 3.20
C VAL A 156 10.38 1.08 2.08
N ARG A 157 9.93 2.09 1.36
CA ARG A 157 8.96 1.94 0.28
C ARG A 157 9.68 1.87 -1.04
N GLU A 158 9.30 0.91 -1.87
CA GLU A 158 9.75 0.77 -3.25
C GLU A 158 8.88 1.59 -4.21
N GLN A 159 7.67 1.95 -3.77
CA GLN A 159 6.72 2.76 -4.54
C GLN A 159 6.02 3.80 -3.69
N ILE A 160 5.53 4.84 -4.36
CA ILE A 160 4.66 5.88 -3.82
C ILE A 160 3.42 5.90 -4.68
N GLU A 161 2.27 5.94 -4.05
CA GLU A 161 1.00 5.98 -4.74
C GLU A 161 0.44 7.40 -4.72
N ALA A 162 0.26 7.98 -5.89
CA ALA A 162 -0.48 9.21 -6.03
C ALA A 162 -1.98 8.93 -5.91
N VAL A 163 -2.67 9.70 -5.09
CA VAL A 163 -4.10 9.62 -4.87
C VAL A 163 -4.76 10.91 -5.30
N GLY A 164 -5.80 10.80 -6.06
CA GLY A 164 -6.57 11.92 -6.58
C GLY A 164 -7.94 11.45 -7.02
N PHE A 165 -8.23 11.61 -8.29
CA PHE A 165 -9.43 11.02 -8.87
C PHE A 165 -9.32 10.85 -10.39
N TRP A 166 -10.20 10.02 -10.93
CA TRP A 166 -10.38 9.80 -12.34
C TRP A 166 -11.70 10.42 -12.78
N TYR A 167 -11.81 10.85 -14.05
CA TYR A 167 -13.07 11.36 -14.59
C TYR A 167 -13.32 10.85 -15.99
N ASN A 168 -14.60 10.75 -16.35
CA ASN A 168 -15.06 10.40 -17.69
C ASN A 168 -15.33 11.68 -18.49
N GLU A 169 -14.41 12.04 -19.38
CA GLU A 169 -14.48 13.27 -20.18
C GLU A 169 -15.74 13.36 -21.05
N ALA A 170 -16.25 12.22 -21.53
CA ALA A 170 -17.47 12.19 -22.36
C ALA A 170 -18.69 12.61 -21.57
N LEU A 171 -18.83 12.18 -20.31
CA LEU A 171 -19.96 12.55 -19.44
C LEU A 171 -19.90 14.04 -19.07
N PHE A 172 -18.71 14.59 -18.81
CA PHE A 172 -18.54 16.03 -18.60
C PHE A 172 -18.95 16.84 -19.83
N LYS A 173 -18.55 16.42 -21.02
CA LYS A 173 -18.96 17.06 -22.30
C LYS A 173 -20.45 16.98 -22.50
N GLN A 174 -21.07 15.83 -22.20
CA GLN A 174 -22.52 15.66 -22.30
C GLN A 174 -23.28 16.61 -21.38
N ALA A 175 -22.79 16.84 -20.15
CA ALA A 175 -23.37 17.77 -19.19
C ALA A 175 -23.04 19.24 -19.51
N GLY A 176 -22.14 19.53 -20.43
CA GLY A 176 -21.64 20.89 -20.64
C GLY A 176 -20.82 21.41 -19.46
N ALA A 177 -20.30 20.51 -18.64
CA ALA A 177 -19.52 20.82 -17.45
C ALA A 177 -18.03 21.00 -17.80
N LYS A 178 -17.38 21.91 -17.05
CA LYS A 178 -15.94 22.13 -17.11
C LYS A 178 -15.21 20.90 -16.62
N VAL A 179 -14.27 20.38 -17.41
CA VAL A 179 -13.49 19.19 -17.02
C VAL A 179 -12.53 19.47 -15.86
N PRO A 180 -12.22 18.48 -15.01
CA PRO A 180 -11.36 18.65 -13.84
C PRO A 180 -9.97 19.24 -14.12
N ALA A 181 -9.39 18.96 -15.30
CA ALA A 181 -8.13 19.54 -15.71
C ALA A 181 -8.16 21.08 -15.79
N GLU A 182 -9.33 21.67 -16.00
CA GLU A 182 -9.58 23.10 -16.12
C GLU A 182 -10.03 23.78 -14.82
N TRP A 183 -10.26 23.00 -13.75
CA TRP A 183 -10.70 23.57 -12.47
C TRP A 183 -9.59 24.34 -11.81
N ASN A 184 -9.95 25.50 -11.24
CA ASN A 184 -9.05 26.31 -10.45
C ASN A 184 -9.47 26.40 -8.98
N THR A 185 -10.76 26.20 -8.69
CA THR A 185 -11.33 26.37 -7.35
C THR A 185 -12.31 25.23 -7.04
N TRP A 186 -12.63 25.06 -5.77
CA TRP A 186 -13.70 24.14 -5.35
C TRP A 186 -15.09 24.57 -5.84
N ALA A 187 -15.31 25.85 -6.17
CA ALA A 187 -16.52 26.28 -6.84
C ALA A 187 -16.64 25.67 -8.25
N ASP A 188 -15.54 25.51 -9.00
CA ASP A 188 -15.57 24.80 -10.29
C ASP A 188 -16.02 23.34 -10.13
N PHE A 189 -15.63 22.69 -9.03
CA PHE A 189 -16.11 21.33 -8.67
C PHE A 189 -17.62 21.35 -8.40
N GLU A 190 -18.11 22.27 -7.56
CA GLU A 190 -19.53 22.38 -7.21
C GLU A 190 -20.39 22.64 -8.46
N ASP A 191 -19.95 23.57 -9.31
CA ASP A 191 -20.63 23.87 -10.57
C ASP A 191 -20.69 22.67 -11.51
N ALA A 192 -19.59 21.92 -11.63
CA ALA A 192 -19.54 20.72 -12.45
C ALA A 192 -20.47 19.61 -11.91
N VAL A 193 -20.44 19.37 -10.60
CA VAL A 193 -21.36 18.41 -9.94
C VAL A 193 -22.80 18.79 -10.21
N LYS A 194 -23.18 20.06 -10.06
CA LYS A 194 -24.52 20.55 -10.35
C LYS A 194 -24.93 20.30 -11.81
N LEU A 195 -24.07 20.63 -12.77
CA LEU A 195 -24.33 20.42 -14.19
C LEU A 195 -24.50 18.93 -14.56
N LEU A 196 -23.71 18.05 -13.95
CA LEU A 196 -23.87 16.61 -14.11
C LEU A 196 -25.23 16.14 -13.60
N VAL A 197 -25.62 16.55 -12.38
CA VAL A 197 -26.93 16.21 -11.80
C VAL A 197 -28.08 16.76 -12.65
N ASP A 198 -28.02 18.03 -13.08
CA ASP A 198 -29.01 18.66 -13.94
C ASP A 198 -29.15 17.94 -15.30
N ALA A 199 -28.11 17.31 -15.80
CA ALA A 199 -28.08 16.48 -17.00
C ALA A 199 -28.55 15.02 -16.77
N GLY A 200 -28.90 14.65 -15.55
CA GLY A 200 -29.29 13.28 -15.18
C GLY A 200 -28.10 12.30 -15.10
N ILE A 201 -26.89 12.81 -14.93
CA ILE A 201 -25.68 12.02 -14.81
C ILE A 201 -25.28 11.94 -13.33
N THR A 202 -25.07 10.73 -12.82
CA THR A 202 -24.55 10.52 -11.46
C THR A 202 -23.11 11.05 -11.39
N PRO A 203 -22.82 12.04 -10.54
CA PRO A 203 -21.49 12.65 -10.52
C PRO A 203 -20.41 11.69 -10.04
N PHE A 204 -20.69 10.84 -9.04
CA PHE A 204 -19.77 9.84 -8.48
C PHE A 204 -20.52 8.80 -7.65
N GLY A 205 -19.96 7.62 -7.52
CA GLY A 205 -20.28 6.66 -6.46
C GLY A 205 -19.29 6.82 -5.29
N LEU A 206 -19.77 6.61 -4.09
CA LEU A 206 -18.99 6.67 -2.86
C LEU A 206 -19.32 5.48 -1.95
N ASN A 207 -18.47 5.25 -0.95
CA ASN A 207 -18.80 4.38 0.17
C ASN A 207 -18.33 5.03 1.48
N ALA A 208 -18.64 4.43 2.62
CA ALA A 208 -18.22 4.91 3.94
C ALA A 208 -16.72 4.74 4.25
N GLY A 209 -15.92 4.37 3.25
CA GLY A 209 -14.49 4.11 3.36
C GLY A 209 -13.63 5.01 2.47
N TRP A 210 -12.84 4.35 1.64
CA TRP A 210 -11.73 4.95 0.91
C TRP A 210 -12.08 6.12 -0.01
N PRO A 211 -13.04 6.05 -0.96
CA PRO A 211 -13.33 7.18 -1.85
C PRO A 211 -13.82 8.43 -1.11
N THR A 212 -14.61 8.26 -0.04
CA THR A 212 -15.05 9.37 0.81
C THR A 212 -13.88 9.99 1.57
N ASN A 213 -12.96 9.17 2.08
CA ASN A 213 -11.76 9.65 2.75
C ASN A 213 -10.86 10.47 1.82
N ILE A 214 -10.68 10.01 0.58
CA ILE A 214 -9.89 10.73 -0.44
C ILE A 214 -10.49 12.11 -0.73
N LEU A 215 -11.80 12.17 -1.01
CA LEU A 215 -12.48 13.44 -1.30
C LEU A 215 -12.42 14.38 -0.10
N THR A 216 -12.65 13.87 1.10
CA THR A 216 -12.58 14.63 2.35
C THR A 216 -11.16 15.17 2.59
N ALA A 217 -10.13 14.33 2.44
CA ALA A 217 -8.73 14.74 2.58
C ALA A 217 -8.36 15.81 1.54
N GLY A 218 -8.81 15.65 0.29
CA GLY A 218 -8.65 16.67 -0.75
C GLY A 218 -9.28 18.00 -0.36
N ARG A 219 -10.48 17.98 0.21
CA ARG A 219 -11.17 19.20 0.67
C ARG A 219 -10.46 19.87 1.86
N PHE A 220 -9.87 19.10 2.78
CA PHE A 220 -9.02 19.65 3.84
C PHE A 220 -7.80 20.42 3.30
N GLN A 221 -7.37 20.17 2.08
CA GLN A 221 -6.26 20.89 1.46
C GLN A 221 -6.67 22.22 0.79
N ALA A 222 -7.97 22.57 0.79
CA ALA A 222 -8.51 23.71 0.05
C ALA A 222 -7.98 25.07 0.52
N ASP A 223 -7.81 25.27 1.81
CA ASP A 223 -7.39 26.51 2.42
C ASP A 223 -6.45 26.32 3.63
N ALA A 224 -5.85 27.44 4.10
CA ALA A 224 -4.85 27.37 5.16
C ALA A 224 -5.41 26.87 6.50
N ALA A 225 -6.65 27.21 6.84
CA ALA A 225 -7.25 26.86 8.14
C ALA A 225 -7.56 25.36 8.19
N THR A 226 -8.17 24.81 7.11
CA THR A 226 -8.49 23.39 7.02
C THR A 226 -7.24 22.53 6.92
N ARG A 227 -6.19 22.97 6.19
CA ARG A 227 -4.88 22.30 6.18
C ARG A 227 -4.21 22.27 7.54
N ALA A 228 -4.20 23.42 8.24
CA ALA A 228 -3.61 23.50 9.58
C ALA A 228 -4.36 22.60 10.59
N PHE A 229 -5.67 22.48 10.46
CA PHE A 229 -6.45 21.52 11.24
C PHE A 229 -6.04 20.08 10.95
N TYR A 230 -6.01 19.71 9.67
CA TYR A 230 -5.68 18.33 9.23
C TYR A 230 -4.26 17.92 9.65
N ALA A 231 -3.32 18.86 9.64
CA ALA A 231 -1.94 18.64 10.06
C ALA A 231 -1.74 18.41 11.57
N LYS A 232 -2.76 18.68 12.40
CA LYS A 232 -2.65 18.45 13.86
C LYS A 232 -2.52 16.96 14.23
N GLY A 233 -3.03 16.06 13.38
CA GLY A 233 -3.12 14.66 13.68
C GLY A 233 -4.31 14.28 14.58
N ALA A 234 -4.65 12.99 14.60
CA ALA A 234 -5.87 12.50 15.23
C ALA A 234 -5.96 12.78 16.73
N ASP A 235 -4.84 12.74 17.44
CA ASP A 235 -4.79 12.87 18.91
C ASP A 235 -5.22 14.23 19.44
N VAL A 236 -5.16 15.28 18.60
CA VAL A 236 -5.47 16.66 18.98
C VAL A 236 -6.57 17.30 18.14
N MET A 237 -7.19 16.53 17.23
CA MET A 237 -8.34 16.96 16.46
C MET A 237 -9.59 17.05 17.34
N SER A 238 -10.40 18.09 17.13
CA SER A 238 -11.70 18.25 17.75
C SER A 238 -12.78 18.35 16.68
N PHE A 239 -13.86 17.59 16.81
CA PHE A 239 -15.04 17.69 15.96
C PHE A 239 -15.78 19.04 16.11
N ASP A 240 -15.48 19.81 17.18
CA ASP A 240 -15.99 21.15 17.39
C ASP A 240 -15.16 22.25 16.72
N ASP A 241 -14.00 21.91 16.13
CA ASP A 241 -13.17 22.88 15.40
C ASP A 241 -13.95 23.41 14.18
N PRO A 242 -13.99 24.74 13.97
CA PRO A 242 -14.67 25.34 12.82
C PRO A 242 -14.19 24.81 11.47
N ALA A 243 -12.90 24.52 11.33
CA ALA A 243 -12.34 23.97 10.09
C ALA A 243 -12.85 22.55 9.81
N PHE A 244 -13.01 21.71 10.85
CA PHE A 244 -13.65 20.41 10.71
C PHE A 244 -15.11 20.55 10.27
N ARG A 245 -15.87 21.41 10.96
CA ARG A 245 -17.29 21.64 10.64
C ARG A 245 -17.49 22.14 9.22
N GLU A 246 -16.62 23.03 8.74
CA GLU A 246 -16.65 23.52 7.35
C GLU A 246 -16.53 22.39 6.35
N VAL A 247 -15.52 21.52 6.50
CA VAL A 247 -15.32 20.37 5.58
C VAL A 247 -16.48 19.38 5.67
N MET A 248 -16.99 19.08 6.86
CA MET A 248 -18.13 18.18 7.02
C MET A 248 -19.43 18.75 6.44
N THR A 249 -19.65 20.05 6.57
CA THR A 249 -20.79 20.75 5.92
C THR A 249 -20.68 20.65 4.39
N PHE A 250 -19.48 20.90 3.84
CA PHE A 250 -19.24 20.70 2.41
C PHE A 250 -19.54 19.25 1.98
N MET A 251 -19.03 18.27 2.70
CA MET A 251 -19.29 16.86 2.39
C MET A 251 -20.79 16.54 2.44
N GLN A 252 -21.50 17.05 3.42
CA GLN A 252 -22.93 16.84 3.53
C GLN A 252 -23.72 17.51 2.38
N GLU A 253 -23.51 18.81 2.15
CA GLU A 253 -24.35 19.63 1.26
C GLU A 253 -23.95 19.51 -0.21
N LYS A 254 -22.64 19.42 -0.50
CA LYS A 254 -22.10 19.49 -1.86
C LYS A 254 -21.68 18.15 -2.43
N VAL A 255 -21.66 17.10 -1.60
CA VAL A 255 -21.28 15.75 -2.00
C VAL A 255 -22.42 14.78 -1.75
N LEU A 256 -22.74 14.46 -0.50
CA LEU A 256 -23.71 13.40 -0.18
C LEU A 256 -25.15 13.72 -0.62
N GLN A 257 -25.54 15.00 -0.61
CA GLN A 257 -26.86 15.41 -1.12
C GLN A 257 -26.95 15.45 -2.66
N GLN A 258 -25.85 15.24 -3.37
CA GLN A 258 -25.79 15.26 -4.83
C GLN A 258 -25.86 13.86 -5.47
N ILE A 259 -25.92 12.81 -4.65
CA ILE A 259 -26.04 11.42 -5.11
C ILE A 259 -27.22 10.73 -4.42
N ASP A 260 -27.82 9.77 -5.11
CA ASP A 260 -28.82 8.88 -4.52
C ASP A 260 -28.16 7.93 -3.52
N SER A 261 -28.90 7.49 -2.51
CA SER A 261 -28.43 6.53 -1.51
C SER A 261 -27.96 5.20 -2.12
N ALA A 262 -28.44 4.84 -3.32
CA ALA A 262 -27.99 3.66 -4.06
C ALA A 262 -26.53 3.79 -4.57
N ASN A 263 -26.00 5.01 -4.64
CA ASN A 263 -24.63 5.30 -5.05
C ASN A 263 -23.69 5.52 -3.85
N PHE A 264 -24.14 5.17 -2.63
CA PHE A 264 -23.36 5.23 -1.42
C PHE A 264 -23.38 3.88 -0.71
N GLY A 265 -22.26 3.16 -0.78
CA GLY A 265 -22.10 1.85 -0.16
C GLY A 265 -21.65 1.91 1.31
N PRO A 266 -21.76 0.77 2.02
CA PRO A 266 -21.40 0.68 3.43
C PRO A 266 -19.90 0.84 3.71
N GLY A 267 -19.06 0.62 2.72
CA GLY A 267 -17.60 0.55 2.87
C GLY A 267 -17.10 -0.85 3.26
N GLY A 268 -15.80 -1.02 3.20
CA GLY A 268 -15.10 -2.27 3.36
C GLY A 268 -14.47 -2.73 2.03
N ASP A 269 -13.59 -3.73 2.10
CA ASP A 269 -12.81 -4.19 0.94
C ASP A 269 -13.69 -4.80 -0.17
N ASP A 270 -14.83 -5.38 0.19
CA ASP A 270 -15.76 -6.00 -0.76
C ASP A 270 -16.71 -4.98 -1.43
N ASP A 271 -16.66 -3.71 -1.03
CA ASP A 271 -17.56 -2.68 -1.55
C ASP A 271 -16.91 -1.88 -2.69
N GLU A 272 -16.74 -2.53 -3.83
CA GLU A 272 -16.13 -2.00 -5.06
C GLU A 272 -17.17 -1.48 -6.09
N GLN A 273 -18.45 -1.37 -5.71
CA GLN A 273 -19.51 -0.99 -6.66
C GLN A 273 -19.26 0.41 -7.25
N TYR A 274 -18.77 1.37 -6.47
CA TYR A 274 -18.44 2.72 -6.92
C TYR A 274 -17.39 2.73 -8.04
N ARG A 275 -16.43 1.80 -7.99
CA ARG A 275 -15.37 1.62 -8.97
C ARG A 275 -15.91 0.97 -10.24
N THR A 276 -16.69 -0.10 -10.10
CA THR A 276 -17.36 -0.78 -11.21
C THR A 276 -18.26 0.17 -11.97
N ASP A 277 -19.10 0.96 -11.28
CA ASP A 277 -20.00 1.92 -11.91
C ASP A 277 -19.27 3.02 -12.68
N PHE A 278 -18.08 3.43 -12.24
CA PHE A 278 -17.28 4.37 -13.00
C PHE A 278 -16.74 3.77 -14.30
N PHE A 279 -16.15 2.59 -14.26
CA PHE A 279 -15.62 1.93 -15.46
C PHE A 279 -16.70 1.43 -16.42
N ASP A 280 -17.92 1.21 -15.92
CA ASP A 280 -19.11 0.96 -16.73
C ASP A 280 -19.66 2.26 -17.40
N GLY A 281 -19.16 3.43 -17.03
CA GLY A 281 -19.63 4.72 -17.55
C GLY A 281 -20.93 5.21 -16.94
N LYS A 282 -21.32 4.70 -15.77
CA LYS A 282 -22.55 5.11 -15.04
C LYS A 282 -22.31 6.34 -14.17
N THR A 283 -21.08 6.56 -13.70
CA THR A 283 -20.69 7.73 -12.91
C THR A 283 -19.59 8.53 -13.59
N ALA A 284 -19.55 9.84 -13.32
CA ALA A 284 -18.64 10.75 -14.00
C ALA A 284 -17.24 10.86 -13.35
N MET A 285 -17.12 10.53 -12.05
CA MET A 285 -15.86 10.61 -11.30
C MET A 285 -15.67 9.40 -10.38
N LEU A 286 -14.40 9.03 -10.20
CA LEU A 286 -13.93 7.99 -9.27
C LEU A 286 -12.81 8.55 -8.40
N PHE A 287 -13.02 8.65 -7.10
CA PHE A 287 -11.97 9.07 -6.14
C PHE A 287 -11.15 7.85 -5.75
N ASN A 288 -9.97 7.72 -6.35
CA ASN A 288 -9.07 6.60 -6.12
C ASN A 288 -7.63 6.96 -6.57
N GLY A 289 -6.71 6.01 -6.48
CA GLY A 289 -5.30 6.20 -6.77
C GLY A 289 -4.87 5.76 -8.16
N VAL A 290 -3.56 5.84 -8.39
CA VAL A 290 -2.92 5.51 -9.69
C VAL A 290 -3.07 4.03 -10.06
N TRP A 291 -3.31 3.15 -9.11
CA TRP A 291 -3.53 1.71 -9.35
C TRP A 291 -4.76 1.40 -10.23
N ASP A 292 -5.67 2.36 -10.38
CA ASP A 292 -6.81 2.23 -11.30
C ASP A 292 -6.49 2.52 -12.77
N ALA A 293 -5.23 2.87 -13.08
CA ALA A 293 -4.82 3.09 -14.47
C ALA A 293 -5.10 1.86 -15.36
N GLY A 294 -4.88 0.65 -14.81
CA GLY A 294 -5.19 -0.61 -15.50
C GLY A 294 -6.68 -0.87 -15.71
N GLY A 295 -7.54 -0.39 -14.82
CA GLY A 295 -8.99 -0.57 -14.90
C GLY A 295 -9.65 0.15 -16.08
N SER A 296 -8.98 1.14 -16.68
CA SER A 296 -9.47 1.82 -17.89
C SER A 296 -9.34 0.96 -19.15
N VAL A 297 -8.49 -0.05 -19.16
CA VAL A 297 -8.23 -0.88 -20.34
C VAL A 297 -9.42 -1.78 -20.63
N GLY A 298 -10.06 -1.54 -21.79
CA GLY A 298 -11.22 -2.33 -22.22
C GLY A 298 -12.52 -2.06 -21.45
N CYS A 299 -12.56 -1.03 -20.58
CA CYS A 299 -13.76 -0.68 -19.82
C CYS A 299 -14.90 -0.20 -20.73
N MET A 300 -16.16 -0.36 -20.27
CA MET A 300 -17.36 0.03 -21.02
C MET A 300 -17.45 1.55 -21.25
N ALA A 301 -16.87 2.35 -20.36
CA ALA A 301 -16.79 3.80 -20.49
C ALA A 301 -15.89 4.26 -21.65
N GLY A 302 -15.02 3.38 -22.19
CA GLY A 302 -13.99 3.67 -23.19
C GLY A 302 -12.75 4.30 -22.57
N ALA A 303 -11.62 3.63 -22.73
CA ALA A 303 -10.33 4.05 -22.12
C ALA A 303 -9.91 5.47 -22.54
N GLU A 304 -10.26 5.88 -23.75
CA GLU A 304 -9.98 7.22 -24.28
C GLU A 304 -10.71 8.34 -23.52
N ASN A 305 -11.81 8.02 -22.88
CA ASN A 305 -12.61 8.97 -22.08
C ASN A 305 -12.13 9.07 -20.62
N ILE A 306 -11.38 8.11 -20.14
CA ILE A 306 -10.93 8.06 -18.75
C ILE A 306 -9.64 8.86 -18.60
N LYS A 307 -9.66 9.87 -17.73
CA LYS A 307 -8.54 10.77 -17.50
C LYS A 307 -8.27 10.92 -16.00
N PRO A 308 -6.99 10.98 -15.58
CA PRO A 308 -6.64 11.32 -14.21
C PRO A 308 -6.81 12.82 -13.96
N ALA A 309 -7.09 13.17 -12.71
CA ALA A 309 -7.14 14.56 -12.27
C ALA A 309 -6.62 14.73 -10.84
N ASN A 310 -6.16 15.93 -10.55
CA ASN A 310 -5.88 16.40 -9.19
C ASN A 310 -7.04 17.24 -8.68
N PHE A 311 -7.12 17.39 -7.35
CA PHE A 311 -8.09 18.28 -6.71
C PHE A 311 -7.94 19.72 -7.21
N PRO A 312 -8.97 20.56 -7.06
CA PRO A 312 -8.88 21.98 -7.38
C PRO A 312 -7.71 22.68 -6.67
N THR A 313 -7.28 23.81 -7.18
CA THR A 313 -6.22 24.59 -6.54
C THR A 313 -6.70 25.16 -5.20
N ASN A 314 -5.77 25.27 -4.26
CA ASN A 314 -5.98 25.98 -3.02
C ASN A 314 -5.82 27.52 -3.23
N GLU A 315 -6.00 28.28 -2.16
CA GLU A 315 -5.83 29.75 -2.14
C GLU A 315 -4.44 30.23 -2.58
N SER A 316 -3.43 29.36 -2.56
CA SER A 316 -2.08 29.65 -3.05
C SER A 316 -1.87 29.28 -4.52
N GLY A 317 -2.91 28.86 -5.23
CA GLY A 317 -2.84 28.40 -6.63
C GLY A 317 -2.16 27.05 -6.81
N LYS A 318 -1.96 26.27 -5.74
CA LYS A 318 -1.38 24.93 -5.79
C LYS A 318 -2.49 23.88 -5.75
N ARG A 319 -2.36 22.87 -6.58
CA ARG A 319 -3.22 21.68 -6.53
C ARG A 319 -2.78 20.78 -5.40
N ALA A 320 -3.74 20.26 -4.65
CA ALA A 320 -3.46 19.21 -3.69
C ALA A 320 -3.13 17.91 -4.47
N SER A 321 -2.02 17.30 -4.11
CA SER A 321 -1.72 15.92 -4.44
C SER A 321 -1.71 15.15 -3.13
N LEU A 322 -2.59 14.20 -2.98
CA LEU A 322 -2.55 13.27 -1.88
C LEU A 322 -1.58 12.17 -2.27
N MET A 323 -0.72 11.80 -1.36
CA MET A 323 0.16 10.65 -1.53
C MET A 323 -0.26 9.63 -0.49
N SER A 324 -0.73 8.49 -0.95
CA SER A 324 -0.74 7.30 -0.12
C SER A 324 0.70 6.84 0.02
N GLY A 325 1.09 6.52 1.22
CA GLY A 325 2.44 6.06 1.46
C GLY A 325 2.75 4.71 0.86
N GLY A 326 1.77 4.03 0.28
CA GLY A 326 1.88 2.63 -0.08
C GLY A 326 2.14 1.74 1.13
N THR A 327 2.16 0.45 0.93
CA THR A 327 2.77 -0.48 1.87
C THR A 327 4.29 -0.24 1.87
N GLY A 328 5.04 -0.79 2.77
CA GLY A 328 6.49 -0.62 2.80
C GLY A 328 7.15 -1.90 3.27
N LEU A 329 8.34 -2.14 2.78
CA LEU A 329 9.13 -3.31 3.14
C LEU A 329 9.63 -3.18 4.58
N VAL A 330 9.27 -4.15 5.41
CA VAL A 330 9.61 -4.23 6.84
C VAL A 330 10.36 -5.54 7.09
N VAL A 331 11.42 -5.50 7.90
CA VAL A 331 12.27 -6.66 8.23
C VAL A 331 12.11 -7.02 9.68
N SER A 332 12.08 -8.31 10.01
CA SER A 332 12.10 -8.81 11.39
C SER A 332 13.41 -8.46 12.11
N SER A 333 13.31 -8.14 13.39
CA SER A 333 14.47 -7.95 14.27
C SER A 333 15.06 -9.26 14.81
N GLY A 334 14.32 -10.38 14.68
CA GLY A 334 14.71 -11.68 15.25
C GLY A 334 15.56 -12.57 14.34
N LEU A 335 16.08 -12.03 13.22
CA LEU A 335 16.85 -12.76 12.22
C LEU A 335 18.31 -12.95 12.61
N THR A 336 18.95 -13.98 12.07
CA THR A 336 20.40 -14.12 12.10
C THR A 336 21.08 -13.01 11.26
N GLU A 337 22.38 -12.78 11.47
CA GLU A 337 23.15 -11.81 10.69
C GLU A 337 23.08 -12.10 9.18
N ALA A 338 23.21 -13.38 8.78
CA ALA A 338 23.11 -13.79 7.38
C ALA A 338 21.72 -13.54 6.78
N GLN A 339 20.65 -13.83 7.52
CA GLN A 339 19.29 -13.55 7.11
C GLN A 339 19.03 -12.04 7.00
N THR A 340 19.48 -11.27 7.99
CA THR A 340 19.36 -9.81 7.96
C THR A 340 20.07 -9.23 6.74
N ALA A 341 21.29 -9.68 6.44
CA ALA A 341 22.02 -9.22 5.26
C ALA A 341 21.27 -9.52 3.96
N ALA A 342 20.70 -10.71 3.81
CA ALA A 342 19.91 -11.08 2.64
C ALA A 342 18.62 -10.24 2.53
N CYS A 343 17.94 -9.95 3.65
CA CYS A 343 16.79 -9.07 3.67
C CYS A 343 17.13 -7.63 3.23
N ILE A 344 18.25 -7.09 3.73
CA ILE A 344 18.72 -5.76 3.34
C ILE A 344 19.09 -5.72 1.85
N GLU A 345 19.70 -6.78 1.31
CA GLU A 345 20.02 -6.87 -0.11
C GLU A 345 18.75 -6.86 -0.97
N PHE A 346 17.70 -7.58 -0.54
CA PHE A 346 16.41 -7.53 -1.22
C PHE A 346 15.80 -6.13 -1.23
N ILE A 347 15.78 -5.42 -0.09
CA ILE A 347 15.22 -4.06 -0.05
C ILE A 347 16.05 -3.10 -0.92
N LYS A 348 17.38 -3.22 -0.93
CA LYS A 348 18.24 -2.45 -1.83
C LYS A 348 17.92 -2.71 -3.30
N TYR A 349 17.71 -3.97 -3.66
CA TYR A 349 17.29 -4.35 -5.00
C TYR A 349 15.96 -3.71 -5.37
N MET A 350 14.93 -3.86 -4.51
CA MET A 350 13.59 -3.32 -4.74
C MET A 350 13.56 -1.78 -4.88
N THR A 351 14.46 -1.09 -4.17
CA THR A 351 14.57 0.38 -4.21
C THR A 351 15.63 0.89 -5.19
N SER A 352 16.26 0.00 -5.96
CA SER A 352 17.27 0.38 -6.96
C SER A 352 16.67 1.22 -8.09
N GLU A 353 17.51 1.98 -8.79
CA GLU A 353 17.11 2.76 -9.96
C GLU A 353 16.51 1.88 -11.07
N GLU A 354 17.06 0.67 -11.26
CA GLU A 354 16.56 -0.28 -12.26
C GLU A 354 15.12 -0.71 -11.95
N ILE A 355 14.87 -1.17 -10.71
CA ILE A 355 13.56 -1.65 -10.31
C ILE A 355 12.56 -0.49 -10.22
N ALA A 356 12.97 0.68 -9.76
CA ALA A 356 12.17 1.89 -9.78
C ALA A 356 11.65 2.23 -11.18
N ASN A 357 12.52 2.14 -12.20
CA ASN A 357 12.11 2.33 -13.61
C ASN A 357 11.15 1.23 -14.10
N LYS A 358 11.33 -0.03 -13.68
CA LYS A 358 10.38 -1.11 -13.99
C LYS A 358 9.01 -0.84 -13.37
N ILE A 359 8.92 -0.49 -12.08
CA ILE A 359 7.68 -0.15 -11.37
C ILE A 359 6.91 0.94 -12.10
N ILE A 360 7.59 2.02 -12.51
CA ILE A 360 6.98 3.11 -13.27
C ILE A 360 6.48 2.62 -14.63
N SER A 361 7.30 1.85 -15.36
CA SER A 361 6.94 1.36 -16.70
C SER A 361 5.76 0.39 -16.69
N TYR A 362 5.54 -0.31 -15.58
CA TYR A 362 4.41 -1.22 -15.38
C TYR A 362 3.13 -0.50 -14.95
N GLY A 363 3.21 0.81 -14.66
CA GLY A 363 2.06 1.59 -14.22
C GLY A 363 1.58 1.23 -12.80
N ILE A 364 2.47 0.66 -11.97
CA ILE A 364 2.15 0.26 -10.59
C ILE A 364 2.04 1.49 -9.70
N GLY A 365 2.95 2.44 -9.87
CA GLY A 365 3.02 3.65 -9.06
C GLY A 365 4.20 4.54 -9.45
N MET A 366 4.50 5.50 -8.59
CA MET A 366 5.70 6.32 -8.65
C MET A 366 6.77 5.68 -7.77
N ALA A 367 8.04 5.81 -8.12
CA ALA A 367 9.12 5.35 -7.26
C ALA A 367 9.66 6.50 -6.40
N PRO A 368 9.99 6.27 -5.11
CA PRO A 368 10.61 7.29 -4.26
C PRO A 368 12.05 7.60 -4.64
N ASN A 369 12.70 6.76 -5.43
CA ASN A 369 14.11 6.85 -5.78
C ASN A 369 14.44 8.18 -6.48
N THR A 370 15.35 8.96 -5.89
CA THR A 370 15.70 10.31 -6.38
C THR A 370 16.51 10.33 -7.69
N LYS A 371 16.92 9.18 -8.20
CA LYS A 371 17.66 9.05 -9.47
C LYS A 371 16.74 8.84 -10.66
N VAL A 372 15.46 8.57 -10.43
CA VAL A 372 14.48 8.37 -11.48
C VAL A 372 13.95 9.73 -11.97
N ASN A 373 13.86 9.88 -13.29
CA ASN A 373 13.24 11.04 -13.95
C ASN A 373 11.88 10.61 -14.52
N TYR A 374 10.83 11.37 -14.18
CA TYR A 374 9.47 11.20 -14.68
C TYR A 374 9.22 11.99 -15.95
#